data_0a11c2aec24eb051d8cd1a7bea6df6da
#
_entry.id   0a11c2aec24eb051d8cd1a7bea6df6da
#
_cell.length_a   1.000
_cell.length_b   1.000
_cell.length_c   1.000
_cell.angle_alpha   90.00
_cell.angle_beta   90.00
_cell.angle_gamma   90.00
#
_symmetry.space_group_name_H-M   'P 1'
#
loop_
_entity.id
_entity.type
_entity.pdbx_description
1 polymer ?
#
loop_
_entity_poly.entity_id
_entity_poly.type
_entity_poly.pdbx_seq_one_letter_code
_entity_poly.pdbx_strand_id
1 'polypeptide(L)'
;KNQTLALVSSRPEGRCVAACGDFGLVMKAYFDKMESNGISVMAAILLVDNHALTVRLRIKNTTEGCTHYVVSVYDPNVTNDKIRIMSESKEDIKHYSLMDFMNVDYSLLKWSNDHIINQSVAIIPALPKEQLLMLKGSVDEITPPLSPATMNLLMAIGQNHQLTQLMIQLQKMPELHRTEMLTAYNSGHMNVIN
;
A
#
# COMPACT_ATOMS: atom_id res chain seq x y z
N LYS A 1 20.35 2.35 14.99
CA LYS A 1 18.97 2.84 14.70
C LYS A 1 18.81 3.46 13.31
N ASN A 2 19.89 4.02 12.69
CA ASN A 2 19.81 4.68 11.39
C ASN A 2 19.92 3.72 10.17
N GLN A 3 20.37 2.49 10.36
CA GLN A 3 20.55 1.54 9.25
C GLN A 3 19.22 1.00 8.70
N THR A 4 18.18 0.85 9.53
CA THR A 4 16.88 0.31 9.11
C THR A 4 16.12 1.29 8.21
N LEU A 5 16.18 2.59 8.50
CA LEU A 5 15.56 3.63 7.67
C LEU A 5 16.30 3.83 6.33
N ALA A 6 17.63 3.69 6.33
CA ALA A 6 18.42 3.76 5.10
C ALA A 6 18.15 2.57 4.15
N LEU A 7 17.84 1.37 4.69
CA LEU A 7 17.46 0.19 3.90
C LEU A 7 16.11 0.36 3.20
N VAL A 8 15.17 1.07 3.83
CA VAL A 8 13.84 1.36 3.25
C VAL A 8 13.95 2.41 2.14
N SER A 9 14.92 3.33 2.19
CA SER A 9 14.99 4.46 1.25
C SER A 9 15.73 4.16 -0.07
N SER A 10 16.44 3.04 -0.21
CA SER A 10 17.39 2.87 -1.30
C SER A 10 16.89 2.11 -2.55
N ARG A 11 15.73 1.45 -2.52
CA ARG A 11 15.22 0.68 -3.67
C ARG A 11 13.71 0.74 -3.81
N PRO A 12 13.20 1.05 -5.02
CA PRO A 12 11.76 1.19 -5.27
C PRO A 12 11.04 -0.15 -5.52
N GLU A 13 11.75 -1.28 -5.59
CA GLU A 13 11.16 -2.56 -5.96
C GLU A 13 10.05 -2.99 -5.01
N GLY A 14 8.91 -3.33 -5.58
CA GLY A 14 7.71 -3.77 -4.85
C GLY A 14 6.96 -2.67 -4.11
N ARG A 15 7.45 -1.42 -4.08
CA ARG A 15 6.68 -0.30 -3.52
C ARG A 15 5.55 0.08 -4.44
N CYS A 16 4.44 0.49 -3.87
CA CYS A 16 3.33 1.06 -4.65
C CYS A 16 2.49 2.02 -3.83
N VAL A 17 1.69 2.80 -4.53
CA VAL A 17 0.54 3.51 -3.99
C VAL A 17 -0.70 2.89 -4.63
N ALA A 18 -1.68 2.54 -3.81
CA ALA A 18 -2.95 1.97 -4.23
C ALA A 18 -4.11 2.69 -3.53
N ALA A 19 -5.32 2.54 -4.04
CA ALA A 19 -6.50 2.88 -3.26
C ALA A 19 -6.64 1.93 -2.07
N CYS A 20 -7.16 2.40 -0.95
CA CYS A 20 -7.45 1.55 0.21
C CYS A 20 -8.38 0.38 -0.15
N GLY A 21 -9.31 0.58 -1.11
CA GLY A 21 -10.16 -0.47 -1.66
C GLY A 21 -9.42 -1.57 -2.42
N ASP A 22 -8.27 -1.23 -3.02
CA ASP A 22 -7.44 -2.16 -3.80
C ASP A 22 -6.33 -2.83 -2.96
N PHE A 23 -6.35 -2.64 -1.65
CA PHE A 23 -5.33 -3.19 -0.75
C PHE A 23 -5.18 -4.70 -0.91
N GLY A 24 -6.28 -5.44 -1.00
CA GLY A 24 -6.30 -6.89 -1.19
C GLY A 24 -5.66 -7.33 -2.52
N LEU A 25 -5.84 -6.56 -3.60
CA LEU A 25 -5.18 -6.81 -4.88
C LEU A 25 -3.65 -6.73 -4.73
N VAL A 26 -3.14 -5.74 -4.02
CA VAL A 26 -1.71 -5.61 -3.74
C VAL A 26 -1.21 -6.79 -2.90
N MET A 27 -1.95 -7.19 -1.86
CA MET A 27 -1.58 -8.33 -1.01
C MET A 27 -1.52 -9.63 -1.82
N LYS A 28 -2.50 -9.85 -2.72
CA LYS A 28 -2.48 -10.99 -3.64
C LYS A 28 -1.24 -10.97 -4.53
N ALA A 29 -0.93 -9.83 -5.14
CA ALA A 29 0.24 -9.66 -6.00
C ALA A 29 1.56 -9.99 -5.27
N TYR A 30 1.66 -9.60 -4.00
CA TYR A 30 2.80 -9.99 -3.16
C TYR A 30 2.81 -11.49 -2.88
N PHE A 31 1.68 -12.11 -2.54
CA PHE A 31 1.62 -13.56 -2.34
C PHE A 31 2.05 -14.35 -3.57
N ASP A 32 1.66 -13.91 -4.78
CA ASP A 32 2.10 -14.54 -6.04
C ASP A 32 3.63 -14.51 -6.18
N LYS A 33 4.26 -13.38 -5.86
CA LYS A 33 5.73 -13.24 -5.88
C LYS A 33 6.40 -13.98 -4.74
N MET A 34 5.84 -13.96 -3.56
CA MET A 34 6.36 -14.70 -2.40
C MET A 34 6.39 -16.19 -2.70
N GLU A 35 5.30 -16.73 -3.23
CA GLU A 35 5.16 -18.15 -3.55
C GLU A 35 6.16 -18.57 -4.65
N SER A 36 6.22 -17.82 -5.76
CA SER A 36 7.13 -18.11 -6.87
C SER A 36 8.62 -18.01 -6.48
N ASN A 37 8.95 -17.30 -5.41
CA ASN A 37 10.33 -17.11 -4.94
C ASN A 37 10.64 -17.82 -3.60
N GLY A 38 9.71 -18.66 -3.10
CA GLY A 38 9.91 -19.40 -1.86
C GLY A 38 9.98 -18.53 -0.60
N ILE A 39 9.40 -17.32 -0.64
CA ILE A 39 9.33 -16.41 0.50
C ILE A 39 8.09 -16.74 1.32
N SER A 40 8.25 -17.19 2.54
CA SER A 40 7.12 -17.55 3.40
C SER A 40 6.62 -16.43 4.31
N VAL A 41 7.41 -15.38 4.50
CA VAL A 41 7.07 -14.22 5.37
C VAL A 41 7.56 -12.94 4.75
N MET A 42 6.69 -11.93 4.73
CA MET A 42 7.03 -10.57 4.34
C MET A 42 6.38 -9.58 5.32
N ALA A 43 7.06 -8.48 5.59
CA ALA A 43 6.48 -7.32 6.26
C ALA A 43 6.51 -6.12 5.31
N ALA A 44 5.57 -5.17 5.50
CA ALA A 44 5.60 -3.89 4.84
C ALA A 44 5.10 -2.79 5.78
N ILE A 45 5.55 -1.56 5.52
CA ILE A 45 5.02 -0.35 6.14
C ILE A 45 3.91 0.18 5.24
N LEU A 46 2.79 0.54 5.84
CA LEU A 46 1.68 1.23 5.18
C LEU A 46 1.69 2.69 5.65
N LEU A 47 1.65 3.61 4.72
CA LEU A 47 1.50 5.03 5.01
C LEU A 47 0.13 5.49 4.49
N VAL A 48 -0.73 5.91 5.40
CA VAL A 48 -2.08 6.41 5.10
C VAL A 48 -2.19 7.80 5.71
N ASP A 49 -2.24 8.83 4.87
CA ASP A 49 -2.27 10.23 5.30
C ASP A 49 -1.16 10.52 6.35
N ASN A 50 -1.53 10.84 7.57
CA ASN A 50 -0.58 11.13 8.67
C ASN A 50 -0.35 9.93 9.59
N HIS A 51 -0.67 8.70 9.13
CA HIS A 51 -0.62 7.50 9.95
C HIS A 51 0.19 6.39 9.32
N ALA A 52 1.01 5.70 10.12
CA ALA A 52 1.81 4.57 9.69
C ALA A 52 1.34 3.29 10.37
N LEU A 53 1.07 2.27 9.56
CA LEU A 53 0.69 0.93 9.99
C LEU A 53 1.76 -0.07 9.58
N THR A 54 1.70 -1.27 10.10
CA THR A 54 2.54 -2.39 9.65
C THR A 54 1.65 -3.53 9.18
N VAL A 55 1.94 -4.07 8.00
CA VAL A 55 1.33 -5.31 7.51
C VAL A 55 2.35 -6.43 7.52
N ARG A 56 1.90 -7.62 7.86
CA ARG A 56 2.68 -8.86 7.77
C ARG A 56 1.91 -9.88 6.94
N LEU A 57 2.57 -10.40 5.92
CA LEU A 57 2.10 -11.48 5.07
C LEU A 57 2.81 -12.78 5.46
N ARG A 58 2.08 -13.90 5.47
CA ARG A 58 2.64 -15.23 5.74
C ARG A 58 1.97 -16.28 4.88
N ILE A 59 2.77 -17.13 4.27
CA ILE A 59 2.33 -18.37 3.64
C ILE A 59 2.60 -19.49 4.65
N LYS A 60 1.57 -20.24 5.02
CA LYS A 60 1.66 -21.34 5.99
C LYS A 60 1.19 -22.62 5.32
N ASN A 61 2.04 -23.61 5.31
CA ASN A 61 1.66 -24.97 4.94
C ASN A 61 1.29 -25.73 6.21
N THR A 62 0.15 -26.40 6.20
CA THR A 62 -0.29 -27.27 7.29
C THR A 62 0.29 -28.66 7.12
N THR A 63 0.25 -29.45 8.18
CA THR A 63 0.63 -30.88 8.15
C THR A 63 -0.28 -31.71 7.25
N GLU A 64 -1.48 -31.22 6.95
CA GLU A 64 -2.48 -31.85 6.07
C GLU A 64 -2.29 -31.46 4.60
N GLY A 65 -1.24 -30.69 4.26
CA GLY A 65 -0.91 -30.27 2.90
C GLY A 65 -1.71 -29.05 2.40
N CYS A 66 -2.53 -28.42 3.25
CA CYS A 66 -3.22 -27.17 2.89
C CYS A 66 -2.29 -25.96 3.02
N THR A 67 -2.41 -25.01 2.11
CA THR A 67 -1.71 -23.73 2.17
C THR A 67 -2.66 -22.63 2.66
N HIS A 68 -2.22 -21.86 3.64
CA HIS A 68 -2.97 -20.70 4.14
C HIS A 68 -2.19 -19.42 3.88
N TYR A 69 -2.89 -18.41 3.36
CA TYR A 69 -2.40 -17.05 3.14
C TYR A 69 -2.92 -16.17 4.28
N VAL A 70 -2.01 -15.55 5.00
CA VAL A 70 -2.34 -14.80 6.22
C VAL A 70 -1.89 -13.36 6.06
N VAL A 71 -2.83 -12.42 6.12
CA VAL A 71 -2.57 -10.99 6.21
C VAL A 71 -2.85 -10.55 7.66
N SER A 72 -1.92 -9.81 8.25
CA SER A 72 -2.09 -9.23 9.58
C SER A 72 -1.69 -7.77 9.53
N VAL A 73 -2.58 -6.87 9.91
CA VAL A 73 -2.30 -5.44 10.04
C VAL A 73 -2.20 -5.08 11.53
N TYR A 74 -1.21 -4.27 11.84
CA TYR A 74 -0.97 -3.75 13.18
C TYR A 74 -0.96 -2.23 13.14
N ASP A 75 -1.82 -1.63 13.95
CA ASP A 75 -1.88 -0.21 14.20
C ASP A 75 -1.19 0.10 15.54
N PRO A 76 -0.11 0.89 15.56
CA PRO A 76 0.59 1.24 16.80
C PRO A 76 -0.25 2.11 17.76
N ASN A 77 -1.30 2.77 17.25
CA ASN A 77 -2.20 3.58 18.08
C ASN A 77 -3.27 2.74 18.79
N VAL A 78 -3.49 1.50 18.32
CA VAL A 78 -4.43 0.55 18.91
C VAL A 78 -3.64 -0.64 19.44
N THR A 79 -3.07 -0.47 20.63
CA THR A 79 -2.01 -1.33 21.17
C THR A 79 -2.41 -2.79 21.43
N ASN A 80 -3.70 -3.10 21.46
CA ASN A 80 -4.18 -4.44 21.84
C ASN A 80 -4.80 -5.23 20.69
N ASP A 81 -5.09 -4.62 19.55
CA ASP A 81 -5.81 -5.27 18.47
C ASP A 81 -4.94 -5.39 17.21
N LYS A 82 -4.71 -6.64 16.85
CA LYS A 82 -4.13 -7.02 15.57
C LYS A 82 -5.19 -7.75 14.77
N ILE A 83 -5.68 -7.11 13.72
CA ILE A 83 -6.61 -7.78 12.82
C ILE A 83 -5.84 -8.71 11.90
N ARG A 84 -6.34 -9.92 11.81
CA ARG A 84 -5.76 -10.98 11.02
C ARG A 84 -6.82 -11.68 10.20
N ILE A 85 -6.62 -11.69 8.90
CA ILE A 85 -7.42 -12.49 7.95
C ILE A 85 -6.57 -13.65 7.46
N MET A 86 -7.18 -14.81 7.37
CA MET A 86 -6.58 -16.05 6.86
C MET A 86 -7.51 -16.66 5.84
N SER A 87 -6.98 -17.03 4.67
CA SER A 87 -7.70 -17.73 3.62
C SER A 87 -6.86 -18.88 3.05
N GLU A 88 -7.51 -19.88 2.51
CA GLU A 88 -6.88 -20.97 1.74
C GLU A 88 -6.66 -20.56 0.27
N SER A 89 -7.27 -19.45 -0.16
CA SER A 89 -7.14 -18.93 -1.51
C SER A 89 -6.63 -17.49 -1.52
N LYS A 90 -5.62 -17.22 -2.35
CA LYS A 90 -5.16 -15.85 -2.63
C LYS A 90 -6.26 -15.02 -3.31
N GLU A 91 -7.13 -15.69 -4.08
CA GLU A 91 -8.21 -15.02 -4.79
C GLU A 91 -9.25 -14.43 -3.83
N ASP A 92 -9.42 -15.00 -2.64
CA ASP A 92 -10.28 -14.40 -1.62
C ASP A 92 -9.64 -13.13 -1.04
N ILE A 93 -8.31 -13.14 -0.88
CA ILE A 93 -7.57 -12.01 -0.31
C ILE A 93 -7.76 -10.73 -1.14
N LYS A 94 -7.86 -10.83 -2.47
CA LYS A 94 -8.00 -9.66 -3.36
C LYS A 94 -9.26 -8.82 -3.11
N HIS A 95 -10.27 -9.40 -2.47
CA HIS A 95 -11.56 -8.74 -2.22
C HIS A 95 -11.59 -7.90 -0.94
N TYR A 96 -10.55 -7.99 -0.12
CA TYR A 96 -10.45 -7.19 1.11
C TYR A 96 -9.90 -5.79 0.84
N SER A 97 -10.54 -4.81 1.42
CA SER A 97 -10.02 -3.45 1.52
C SER A 97 -9.09 -3.31 2.73
N LEU A 98 -8.32 -2.23 2.81
CA LEU A 98 -7.56 -1.93 4.03
C LEU A 98 -8.47 -1.78 5.25
N MET A 99 -9.71 -1.35 5.03
CA MET A 99 -10.72 -1.15 6.07
C MET A 99 -11.10 -2.42 6.81
N ASP A 100 -11.09 -3.58 6.12
CA ASP A 100 -11.37 -4.88 6.72
C ASP A 100 -10.33 -5.31 7.77
N PHE A 101 -9.17 -4.62 7.75
CA PHE A 101 -8.06 -4.85 8.68
C PHE A 101 -7.92 -3.77 9.75
N MET A 102 -8.83 -2.84 9.81
CA MET A 102 -8.77 -1.73 10.76
C MET A 102 -9.93 -1.80 11.72
N ASN A 103 -9.64 -1.98 13.02
CA ASN A 103 -10.65 -2.01 14.08
C ASN A 103 -10.82 -0.60 14.68
N VAL A 104 -11.06 0.40 13.84
CA VAL A 104 -11.13 1.78 14.31
C VAL A 104 -12.57 2.27 14.24
N ASP A 105 -13.02 2.86 15.31
CA ASP A 105 -14.16 3.76 15.27
C ASP A 105 -13.75 5.03 14.50
N TYR A 106 -13.92 4.95 13.17
CA TYR A 106 -13.53 5.99 12.23
C TYR A 106 -14.25 7.32 12.40
N SER A 107 -15.30 7.37 13.25
CA SER A 107 -15.91 8.61 13.68
C SER A 107 -14.88 9.56 14.31
N LEU A 108 -13.84 9.03 14.93
CA LEU A 108 -12.73 9.79 15.51
C LEU A 108 -11.80 10.38 14.47
N LEU A 109 -11.70 9.79 13.27
CA LEU A 109 -10.79 10.24 12.21
C LEU A 109 -11.45 11.23 11.23
N LYS A 110 -12.73 11.61 11.44
CA LYS A 110 -13.52 12.47 10.55
C LYS A 110 -13.60 11.99 9.10
N TRP A 111 -13.42 10.71 8.87
CA TRP A 111 -13.45 10.14 7.54
C TRP A 111 -14.86 9.65 7.23
N SER A 112 -15.51 10.17 6.21
CA SER A 112 -16.74 9.58 5.70
C SER A 112 -16.41 8.30 4.93
N ASN A 113 -17.22 7.25 5.07
CA ASN A 113 -17.00 5.95 4.43
C ASN A 113 -16.74 6.06 2.92
N ASP A 114 -17.42 6.96 2.22
CA ASP A 114 -17.27 7.15 0.78
C ASP A 114 -15.90 7.74 0.37
N HIS A 115 -15.24 8.47 1.26
CA HIS A 115 -13.91 9.02 1.01
C HIS A 115 -12.77 8.03 1.28
N ILE A 116 -12.96 7.07 2.19
CA ILE A 116 -11.89 6.16 2.64
C ILE A 116 -11.53 5.16 1.55
N ILE A 117 -12.51 4.62 0.83
CA ILE A 117 -12.27 3.61 -0.21
C ILE A 117 -11.36 4.15 -1.31
N ASN A 118 -11.45 5.46 -1.59
CA ASN A 118 -10.65 6.15 -2.60
C ASN A 118 -9.38 6.79 -2.03
N GLN A 119 -9.14 6.68 -0.72
CA GLN A 119 -7.88 7.16 -0.14
C GLN A 119 -6.70 6.33 -0.60
N SER A 120 -5.58 7.00 -0.74
CA SER A 120 -4.33 6.38 -1.16
C SER A 120 -3.59 5.82 0.04
N VAL A 121 -3.08 4.61 -0.12
CA VAL A 121 -2.13 3.98 0.80
C VAL A 121 -0.81 3.73 0.07
N ALA A 122 0.30 4.19 0.63
CA ALA A 122 1.61 3.79 0.18
C ALA A 122 2.03 2.51 0.90
N ILE A 123 2.51 1.52 0.16
CA ILE A 123 2.93 0.22 0.67
C ILE A 123 4.40 0.04 0.36
N ILE A 124 5.21 -0.14 1.42
CA ILE A 124 6.66 -0.18 1.36
C ILE A 124 7.14 -1.52 1.95
N PRO A 125 7.46 -2.53 1.13
CA PRO A 125 8.01 -3.79 1.62
C PRO A 125 9.29 -3.61 2.43
N ALA A 126 9.37 -4.33 3.56
CA ALA A 126 10.51 -4.38 4.45
C ALA A 126 11.13 -5.78 4.40
N LEU A 127 11.98 -6.02 3.42
CA LEU A 127 12.66 -7.27 3.14
C LEU A 127 14.17 -7.04 2.98
N PRO A 128 15.00 -8.09 3.15
CA PRO A 128 16.39 -8.05 2.74
C PRO A 128 16.51 -7.66 1.26
N LYS A 129 17.61 -7.00 0.92
CA LYS A 129 17.87 -6.43 -0.43
C LYS A 129 17.65 -7.43 -1.56
N GLU A 130 18.12 -8.65 -1.38
CA GLU A 130 18.03 -9.73 -2.36
C GLU A 130 16.57 -10.13 -2.59
N GLN A 131 15.78 -10.19 -1.54
CA GLN A 131 14.34 -10.52 -1.61
C GLN A 131 13.51 -9.36 -2.16
N LEU A 132 13.90 -8.10 -1.92
CA LEU A 132 13.24 -6.95 -2.55
C LEU A 132 13.32 -7.02 -4.08
N LEU A 133 14.45 -7.43 -4.64
CA LEU A 133 14.61 -7.59 -6.09
C LEU A 133 13.63 -8.62 -6.68
N MET A 134 13.26 -9.63 -5.90
CA MET A 134 12.29 -10.66 -6.30
C MET A 134 10.86 -10.10 -6.40
N LEU A 135 10.57 -8.96 -5.76
CA LEU A 135 9.29 -8.27 -5.87
C LEU A 135 9.18 -7.36 -7.11
N LYS A 136 10.23 -7.24 -7.91
CA LYS A 136 10.19 -6.41 -9.12
C LYS A 136 9.02 -6.82 -10.02
N GLY A 137 8.25 -5.84 -10.46
CA GLY A 137 7.08 -6.02 -11.31
C GLY A 137 5.85 -6.60 -10.62
N SER A 138 5.88 -6.88 -9.30
CA SER A 138 4.73 -7.45 -8.59
C SER A 138 3.48 -6.56 -8.59
N VAL A 139 3.70 -5.25 -8.59
CA VAL A 139 2.65 -4.24 -8.43
C VAL A 139 2.55 -3.29 -9.62
N ASP A 140 3.17 -3.64 -10.76
CA ASP A 140 3.19 -2.78 -11.95
C ASP A 140 1.81 -2.59 -12.58
N GLU A 141 0.90 -3.54 -12.37
CA GLU A 141 -0.49 -3.48 -12.85
C GLU A 141 -1.41 -2.71 -11.89
N ILE A 142 -0.93 -2.36 -10.70
CA ILE A 142 -1.71 -1.60 -9.73
C ILE A 142 -1.78 -0.13 -10.16
N THR A 143 -2.96 0.31 -10.52
CA THR A 143 -3.18 1.70 -10.94
C THR A 143 -3.38 2.58 -9.70
N PRO A 144 -2.54 3.60 -9.50
CA PRO A 144 -2.72 4.50 -8.37
C PRO A 144 -3.96 5.38 -8.58
N PRO A 145 -4.73 5.70 -7.52
CA PRO A 145 -5.86 6.61 -7.63
C PRO A 145 -5.39 8.01 -8.01
N LEU A 146 -6.18 8.71 -8.80
CA LEU A 146 -5.85 10.04 -9.29
C LEU A 146 -6.21 11.09 -8.23
N SER A 147 -5.23 11.49 -7.40
CA SER A 147 -5.40 12.53 -6.38
C SER A 147 -4.09 13.26 -6.05
N PRO A 148 -4.13 14.48 -5.50
CA PRO A 148 -2.94 15.18 -5.01
C PRO A 148 -2.19 14.38 -3.93
N ALA A 149 -2.92 13.71 -3.03
CA ALA A 149 -2.33 12.85 -2.00
C ALA A 149 -1.52 11.70 -2.60
N THR A 150 -2.04 11.06 -3.66
CA THR A 150 -1.32 10.03 -4.42
C THR A 150 0.00 10.55 -4.98
N MET A 151 -0.02 11.74 -5.59
CA MET A 151 1.20 12.34 -6.15
C MET A 151 2.28 12.53 -5.07
N ASN A 152 1.88 13.06 -3.91
CA ASN A 152 2.78 13.25 -2.77
C ASN A 152 3.38 11.93 -2.28
N LEU A 153 2.55 10.90 -2.12
CA LEU A 153 2.99 9.57 -1.70
C LEU A 153 3.95 8.94 -2.71
N LEU A 154 3.63 8.98 -4.01
CA LEU A 154 4.48 8.43 -5.08
C LEU A 154 5.86 9.10 -5.10
N MET A 155 5.91 10.41 -4.94
CA MET A 155 7.17 11.15 -4.85
C MET A 155 7.94 10.78 -3.57
N ALA A 156 7.25 10.72 -2.44
CA ALA A 156 7.87 10.40 -1.14
C ALA A 156 8.50 9.00 -1.12
N ILE A 157 7.86 8.01 -1.77
CA ILE A 157 8.39 6.65 -1.84
C ILE A 157 9.26 6.37 -3.06
N GLY A 158 9.44 7.35 -3.96
CA GLY A 158 10.29 7.23 -5.15
C GLY A 158 9.75 6.26 -6.22
N GLN A 159 8.41 6.14 -6.36
CA GLN A 159 7.80 5.20 -7.30
C GLN A 159 7.53 5.87 -8.66
N ASN A 160 8.59 5.97 -9.47
CA ASN A 160 8.57 6.66 -10.76
C ASN A 160 7.66 6.00 -11.80
N HIS A 161 7.51 4.66 -11.77
CA HIS A 161 6.65 3.96 -12.74
C HIS A 161 5.19 4.38 -12.57
N GLN A 162 4.66 4.28 -11.34
CA GLN A 162 3.29 4.71 -11.06
C GLN A 162 3.10 6.22 -11.22
N LEU A 163 4.14 7.03 -10.92
CA LEU A 163 4.10 8.47 -11.19
C LEU A 163 3.92 8.76 -12.69
N THR A 164 4.61 8.03 -13.55
CA THR A 164 4.43 8.13 -15.00
C THR A 164 3.03 7.72 -15.43
N GLN A 165 2.48 6.65 -14.88
CA GLN A 165 1.09 6.23 -15.14
C GLN A 165 0.09 7.34 -14.74
N LEU A 166 0.28 7.94 -13.58
CA LEU A 166 -0.55 9.05 -13.08
C LEU A 166 -0.47 10.26 -14.02
N MET A 167 0.72 10.63 -14.48
CA MET A 167 0.92 11.73 -15.42
C MET A 167 0.21 11.48 -16.77
N ILE A 168 0.23 10.25 -17.26
CA ILE A 168 -0.52 9.86 -18.47
C ILE A 168 -2.04 9.99 -18.25
N GLN A 169 -2.53 9.62 -17.08
CA GLN A 169 -3.96 9.81 -16.74
C GLN A 169 -4.33 11.30 -16.71
N LEU A 170 -3.51 12.13 -16.07
CA LEU A 170 -3.70 13.58 -16.03
C LEU A 170 -3.76 14.23 -17.42
N GLN A 171 -2.89 13.78 -18.35
CA GLN A 171 -2.88 14.30 -19.71
C GLN A 171 -4.17 14.01 -20.49
N LYS A 172 -4.86 12.91 -20.15
CA LYS A 172 -6.13 12.52 -20.77
C LYS A 172 -7.35 13.25 -20.21
N MET A 173 -7.18 13.95 -19.08
CA MET A 173 -8.28 14.72 -18.47
C MET A 173 -8.56 16.02 -19.20
N PRO A 174 -9.83 16.52 -19.13
CA PRO A 174 -10.15 17.88 -19.55
C PRO A 174 -9.27 18.91 -18.83
N GLU A 175 -8.89 19.98 -19.52
CA GLU A 175 -7.94 20.98 -19.02
C GLU A 175 -8.37 21.59 -17.68
N LEU A 176 -9.67 21.85 -17.52
CA LEU A 176 -10.23 22.41 -16.28
C LEU A 176 -9.93 21.50 -15.07
N HIS A 177 -10.27 20.21 -15.16
CA HIS A 177 -10.05 19.24 -14.08
C HIS A 177 -8.55 19.03 -13.79
N ARG A 178 -7.72 19.02 -14.84
CA ARG A 178 -6.27 18.92 -14.69
C ARG A 178 -5.71 20.13 -13.93
N THR A 179 -6.17 21.32 -14.25
CA THR A 179 -5.76 22.57 -13.58
C THR A 179 -6.19 22.56 -12.11
N GLU A 180 -7.41 22.15 -11.81
CA GLU A 180 -7.92 22.02 -10.43
C GLU A 180 -7.06 21.07 -9.61
N MET A 181 -6.71 19.88 -10.15
CA MET A 181 -5.86 18.91 -9.48
C MET A 181 -4.46 19.45 -9.21
N LEU A 182 -3.83 20.08 -10.19
CA LEU A 182 -2.48 20.64 -10.04
C LEU A 182 -2.47 21.82 -9.06
N THR A 183 -3.53 22.62 -9.03
CA THR A 183 -3.68 23.71 -8.06
C THR A 183 -3.84 23.16 -6.65
N ALA A 184 -4.67 22.13 -6.46
CA ALA A 184 -4.83 21.45 -5.17
C ALA A 184 -3.52 20.79 -4.69
N TYR A 185 -2.75 20.20 -5.60
CA TYR A 185 -1.41 19.65 -5.29
C TYR A 185 -0.47 20.76 -4.81
N ASN A 186 -0.35 21.87 -5.54
CA ASN A 186 0.54 22.96 -5.20
C ASN A 186 0.14 23.64 -3.86
N SER A 187 -1.15 23.80 -3.58
CA SER A 187 -1.63 24.37 -2.32
C SER A 187 -1.36 23.45 -1.12
N GLY A 188 -1.46 22.13 -1.31
CA GLY A 188 -1.08 21.14 -0.31
C GLY A 188 0.41 21.12 -0.01
N HIS A 189 1.26 21.33 -1.00
CA HIS A 189 2.71 21.42 -0.82
C HIS A 189 3.16 22.66 -0.06
N MET A 190 2.47 23.79 -0.25
CA MET A 190 2.77 25.03 0.48
C MET A 190 2.44 24.93 1.98
N ASN A 191 1.49 24.08 2.37
CA ASN A 191 1.12 23.89 3.77
C ASN A 191 2.06 22.93 4.54
N VAL A 192 2.93 22.21 3.86
CA VAL A 192 3.90 21.28 4.48
C VAL A 192 5.25 21.97 4.79
N ILE A 193 5.47 23.18 4.26
CA ILE A 193 6.73 23.95 4.43
C ILE A 193 6.59 25.06 5.47
N ASN A 194 5.42 25.27 6.04
CA ASN A 194 5.17 26.15 7.19
C ASN A 194 4.90 25.32 8.44
#